data_7ce396f6fe503406a4f80e3c2d44fcfc
#
_entry.id   7ce396f6fe503406a4f80e3c2d44fcfc
#
_cell.length_a   1.000
_cell.length_b   1.000
_cell.length_c   1.000
_cell.angle_alpha   90.00
_cell.angle_beta   90.00
_cell.angle_gamma   90.00
#
_symmetry.space_group_name_H-M   'P 1'
#
loop_
_entity.id
_entity.type
_entity.pdbx_description
1 polymer ?
#
loop_
_entity_poly.entity_id
_entity_poly.type
_entity_poly.pdbx_seq_one_letter_code
_entity_poly.pdbx_strand_id
1 'polypeptide(L)'
;MRIKGVLFDFSGTLFRIESVDAWLRAVLDARGTVLAQADFERCARRLAEAGALPGGPIPERIPPSLAAVWAGRDSSAQLHREAYSGLARQVALPDPGLYDALYDRHMSPAAWRPYPDAAEVLRSLRRDGTAVGVVSNIGWDLRPVFRAHGLDELIDVYVLSCEHGVRKPDPGLFRTACSLLGCAPAEVVMVGDDRHADAGAAAVGCDVRFVDHLPVTERPDGLRALGLTGHGG
;
A
#
# COMPACT_ATOMS: atom_id res chain seq x y z
N MET A 1 19.97 7.03 20.24
CA MET A 1 20.45 7.06 18.84
C MET A 1 19.58 8.08 18.09
N ARG A 2 20.16 8.98 17.32
CA ARG A 2 19.39 9.98 16.56
C ARG A 2 18.89 9.33 15.26
N ILE A 3 17.58 9.33 15.06
CA ILE A 3 16.96 8.90 13.80
C ILE A 3 17.32 9.94 12.73
N LYS A 4 17.90 9.52 11.60
CA LYS A 4 18.23 10.37 10.45
C LYS A 4 17.34 10.09 9.24
N GLY A 5 16.75 8.90 9.17
CA GLY A 5 15.84 8.49 8.11
C GLY A 5 14.67 7.69 8.63
N VAL A 6 13.53 7.83 7.97
CA VAL A 6 12.35 7.00 8.21
C VAL A 6 11.86 6.45 6.87
N LEU A 7 11.71 5.14 6.81
CA LEU A 7 11.09 4.43 5.70
C LEU A 7 9.67 4.05 6.09
N PHE A 8 8.72 4.35 5.23
CA PHE A 8 7.32 3.98 5.44
C PHE A 8 6.87 2.96 4.40
N ASP A 9 6.09 1.99 4.82
CA ASP A 9 5.22 1.28 3.88
C ASP A 9 4.06 2.18 3.44
N PHE A 10 3.41 1.80 2.34
CA PHE A 10 2.32 2.58 1.75
C PHE A 10 0.95 2.14 2.27
N SER A 11 0.52 0.91 1.88
CA SER A 11 -0.85 0.42 2.11
C SER A 11 -1.03 -0.10 3.52
N GLY A 12 -1.94 0.47 4.29
CA GLY A 12 -2.12 0.12 5.69
C GLY A 12 -1.23 0.93 6.64
N THR A 13 -0.24 1.65 6.12
CA THR A 13 0.70 2.46 6.90
C THR A 13 0.46 3.96 6.71
N LEU A 14 0.75 4.51 5.53
CA LEU A 14 0.48 5.92 5.20
C LEU A 14 -0.90 6.13 4.60
N PHE A 15 -1.36 5.17 3.81
CA PHE A 15 -2.64 5.21 3.10
C PHE A 15 -3.46 3.95 3.32
N ARG A 16 -4.76 4.10 3.16
CA ARG A 16 -5.73 2.99 3.15
C ARG A 16 -6.53 3.02 1.87
N ILE A 17 -6.68 1.86 1.23
CA ILE A 17 -7.60 1.70 0.10
C ILE A 17 -9.05 1.82 0.56
N GLU A 18 -9.93 2.30 -0.31
CA GLU A 18 -11.37 2.29 -0.07
C GLU A 18 -11.91 0.87 0.17
N SER A 19 -13.12 0.76 0.74
CA SER A 19 -13.76 -0.54 0.93
C SER A 19 -14.13 -1.19 -0.40
N VAL A 20 -14.29 -2.53 -0.43
CA VAL A 20 -14.72 -3.25 -1.62
C VAL A 20 -16.05 -2.74 -2.15
N ASP A 21 -16.98 -2.37 -1.25
CA ASP A 21 -18.27 -1.80 -1.62
C ASP A 21 -18.13 -0.44 -2.32
N ALA A 22 -17.29 0.45 -1.76
CA ALA A 22 -17.03 1.76 -2.37
C ALA A 22 -16.32 1.63 -3.71
N TRP A 23 -15.34 0.73 -3.80
CA TRP A 23 -14.60 0.42 -5.01
C TRP A 23 -15.49 -0.11 -6.13
N LEU A 24 -16.33 -1.12 -5.84
CA LEU A 24 -17.28 -1.66 -6.80
C LEU A 24 -18.31 -0.61 -7.24
N ARG A 25 -18.87 0.14 -6.29
CA ARG A 25 -19.84 1.19 -6.56
C ARG A 25 -19.27 2.27 -7.47
N ALA A 26 -18.06 2.77 -7.17
CA ALA A 26 -17.40 3.78 -7.99
C ALA A 26 -17.19 3.34 -9.45
N VAL A 27 -16.88 2.06 -9.67
CA VAL A 27 -16.72 1.51 -11.02
C VAL A 27 -18.06 1.36 -11.74
N LEU A 28 -19.09 0.85 -11.04
CA LEU A 28 -20.43 0.71 -11.61
C LEU A 28 -21.01 2.07 -12.01
N ASP A 29 -20.88 3.07 -11.14
CA ASP A 29 -21.36 4.43 -11.39
C ASP A 29 -20.64 5.04 -12.61
N ALA A 30 -19.31 4.92 -12.68
CA ALA A 30 -18.52 5.44 -13.80
C ALA A 30 -18.86 4.76 -15.14
N ARG A 31 -19.34 3.52 -15.10
CA ARG A 31 -19.75 2.75 -16.29
C ARG A 31 -21.24 2.85 -16.59
N GLY A 32 -22.02 3.54 -15.76
CA GLY A 32 -23.47 3.59 -15.88
C GLY A 32 -24.14 2.22 -15.72
N THR A 33 -23.51 1.29 -15.02
CA THR A 33 -24.02 -0.06 -14.79
C THR A 33 -24.82 -0.10 -13.50
N VAL A 34 -26.08 -0.50 -13.59
CA VAL A 34 -26.98 -0.60 -12.43
C VAL A 34 -27.15 -2.06 -12.05
N LEU A 35 -26.93 -2.39 -10.79
CA LEU A 35 -27.23 -3.68 -10.18
C LEU A 35 -28.37 -3.53 -9.17
N ALA A 36 -29.21 -4.56 -9.07
CA ALA A 36 -30.11 -4.68 -7.93
C ALA A 36 -29.30 -4.79 -6.63
N GLN A 37 -29.82 -4.28 -5.52
CA GLN A 37 -29.10 -4.22 -4.25
C GLN A 37 -28.54 -5.58 -3.80
N ALA A 38 -29.35 -6.64 -3.91
CA ALA A 38 -28.92 -7.99 -3.56
C ALA A 38 -27.79 -8.55 -4.45
N ASP A 39 -27.78 -8.16 -5.74
CA ASP A 39 -26.72 -8.55 -6.66
C ASP A 39 -25.42 -7.79 -6.38
N PHE A 40 -25.53 -6.50 -6.06
CA PHE A 40 -24.40 -5.68 -5.62
C PHE A 40 -23.74 -6.27 -4.38
N GLU A 41 -24.51 -6.51 -3.32
CA GLU A 41 -24.01 -7.07 -2.06
C GLU A 41 -23.35 -8.44 -2.25
N ARG A 42 -23.95 -9.28 -3.12
CA ARG A 42 -23.38 -10.57 -3.48
C ARG A 42 -22.05 -10.43 -4.21
N CYS A 43 -21.95 -9.53 -5.19
CA CYS A 43 -20.72 -9.29 -5.95
C CYS A 43 -19.64 -8.71 -5.03
N ALA A 44 -19.94 -7.70 -4.22
CA ALA A 44 -18.99 -7.08 -3.30
C ALA A 44 -18.41 -8.10 -2.31
N ARG A 45 -19.27 -8.90 -1.68
CA ARG A 45 -18.83 -9.96 -0.76
C ARG A 45 -17.90 -10.96 -1.46
N ARG A 46 -18.28 -11.45 -2.64
CA ARG A 46 -17.45 -12.42 -3.39
C ARG A 46 -16.14 -11.84 -3.89
N LEU A 47 -16.10 -10.56 -4.26
CA LEU A 47 -14.86 -9.85 -4.61
C LEU A 47 -13.94 -9.70 -3.38
N ALA A 48 -14.51 -9.46 -2.19
CA ALA A 48 -13.76 -9.44 -0.94
C ALA A 48 -13.17 -10.81 -0.59
N GLU A 49 -13.98 -11.88 -0.64
CA GLU A 49 -13.55 -13.27 -0.42
C GLU A 49 -12.46 -13.71 -1.41
N ALA A 50 -12.57 -13.28 -2.66
CA ALA A 50 -11.55 -13.51 -3.68
C ALA A 50 -10.29 -12.68 -3.48
N GLY A 51 -10.27 -11.66 -2.61
CA GLY A 51 -9.14 -10.74 -2.44
C GLY A 51 -8.82 -9.93 -3.69
N ALA A 52 -9.86 -9.56 -4.46
CA ALA A 52 -9.71 -8.94 -5.77
C ALA A 52 -9.26 -7.47 -5.73
N LEU A 53 -9.39 -6.80 -4.58
CA LEU A 53 -8.98 -5.42 -4.40
C LEU A 53 -7.54 -5.35 -3.84
N PRO A 54 -6.55 -4.82 -4.59
CA PRO A 54 -5.20 -4.63 -4.08
C PRO A 54 -5.17 -3.72 -2.85
N GLY A 55 -4.45 -4.15 -1.79
CA GLY A 55 -4.45 -3.44 -0.50
C GLY A 55 -5.72 -3.61 0.35
N GLY A 56 -6.68 -4.37 -0.16
CA GLY A 56 -7.92 -4.75 0.52
C GLY A 56 -7.81 -6.08 1.27
N PRO A 57 -8.93 -6.82 1.42
CA PRO A 57 -8.95 -8.12 2.07
C PRO A 57 -7.99 -9.12 1.43
N ILE A 58 -7.34 -9.94 2.25
CA ILE A 58 -6.51 -11.03 1.77
C ILE A 58 -7.41 -12.12 1.18
N PRO A 59 -7.08 -12.71 0.00
CA PRO A 59 -7.88 -13.77 -0.59
C PRO A 59 -7.95 -14.99 0.35
N GLU A 60 -9.14 -15.53 0.56
CA GLU A 60 -9.34 -16.75 1.34
C GLU A 60 -8.68 -17.96 0.68
N ARG A 61 -8.65 -17.96 -0.65
CA ARG A 61 -8.05 -19.03 -1.45
C ARG A 61 -7.51 -18.50 -2.77
N ILE A 62 -6.26 -18.89 -3.08
CA ILE A 62 -5.68 -18.65 -4.41
C ILE A 62 -5.99 -19.84 -5.32
N PRO A 63 -6.64 -19.63 -6.47
CA PRO A 63 -6.83 -20.68 -7.46
C PRO A 63 -5.49 -21.28 -7.90
N PRO A 64 -5.37 -22.60 -8.09
CA PRO A 64 -4.11 -23.22 -8.52
C PRO A 64 -3.54 -22.62 -9.81
N SER A 65 -4.41 -22.21 -10.76
CA SER A 65 -4.02 -21.54 -12.01
C SER A 65 -3.39 -20.15 -11.80
N LEU A 66 -3.63 -19.50 -10.68
CA LEU A 66 -3.08 -18.18 -10.34
C LEU A 66 -1.92 -18.25 -9.33
N ALA A 67 -1.60 -19.42 -8.79
CA ALA A 67 -0.65 -19.54 -7.68
C ALA A 67 0.75 -18.95 -8.02
N ALA A 68 1.29 -19.24 -9.20
CA ALA A 68 2.58 -18.73 -9.64
C ALA A 68 2.55 -17.21 -9.87
N VAL A 69 1.50 -16.70 -10.52
CA VAL A 69 1.30 -15.27 -10.78
C VAL A 69 1.13 -14.51 -9.47
N TRP A 70 0.32 -15.06 -8.55
CA TRP A 70 0.12 -14.49 -7.21
C TRP A 70 1.42 -14.42 -6.41
N ALA A 71 2.24 -15.46 -6.46
CA ALA A 71 3.53 -15.47 -5.79
C ALA A 71 4.47 -14.38 -6.29
N GLY A 72 4.41 -14.00 -7.57
CA GLY A 72 5.23 -12.96 -8.20
C GLY A 72 4.55 -11.58 -8.35
N ARG A 73 3.31 -11.41 -7.88
CA ARG A 73 2.45 -10.26 -8.22
C ARG A 73 3.08 -8.88 -8.03
N ASP A 74 3.89 -8.71 -7.01
CA ASP A 74 4.49 -7.41 -6.68
C ASP A 74 5.88 -7.20 -7.33
N SER A 75 6.30 -8.13 -8.22
CA SER A 75 7.60 -8.04 -8.90
C SER A 75 7.52 -7.27 -10.23
N SER A 76 6.32 -7.12 -10.79
CA SER A 76 6.11 -6.32 -12.01
C SER A 76 4.65 -5.88 -12.15
N ALA A 77 4.42 -4.81 -12.91
CA ALA A 77 3.09 -4.30 -13.21
C ALA A 77 2.21 -5.33 -13.95
N GLN A 78 2.81 -6.13 -14.83
CA GLN A 78 2.10 -7.17 -15.57
C GLN A 78 1.57 -8.26 -14.62
N LEU A 79 2.44 -8.82 -13.78
CA LEU A 79 2.06 -9.87 -12.83
C LEU A 79 1.03 -9.36 -11.81
N HIS A 80 1.15 -8.12 -11.38
CA HIS A 80 0.18 -7.50 -10.48
C HIS A 80 -1.20 -7.41 -11.12
N ARG A 81 -1.30 -6.88 -12.34
CA ARG A 81 -2.58 -6.82 -13.07
C ARG A 81 -3.15 -8.22 -13.31
N GLU A 82 -2.31 -9.16 -13.75
CA GLU A 82 -2.74 -10.54 -14.03
C GLU A 82 -3.29 -11.24 -12.76
N ALA A 83 -2.60 -11.10 -11.63
CA ALA A 83 -3.03 -11.67 -10.35
C ALA A 83 -4.39 -11.14 -9.92
N TYR A 84 -4.53 -9.83 -9.77
CA TYR A 84 -5.76 -9.23 -9.23
C TYR A 84 -6.92 -9.26 -10.20
N SER A 85 -6.69 -9.07 -11.51
CA SER A 85 -7.73 -9.28 -12.53
C SER A 85 -8.16 -10.75 -12.59
N GLY A 86 -7.22 -11.69 -12.42
CA GLY A 86 -7.52 -13.12 -12.35
C GLY A 86 -8.39 -13.48 -11.14
N LEU A 87 -8.13 -12.87 -9.97
CA LEU A 87 -8.98 -13.02 -8.78
C LEU A 87 -10.38 -12.41 -9.01
N ALA A 88 -10.46 -11.21 -9.59
CA ALA A 88 -11.74 -10.58 -9.89
C ALA A 88 -12.59 -11.43 -10.84
N ARG A 89 -11.99 -12.11 -11.82
CA ARG A 89 -12.69 -13.02 -12.76
C ARG A 89 -13.23 -14.30 -12.12
N GLN A 90 -12.92 -14.58 -10.84
CA GLN A 90 -13.61 -15.65 -10.10
C GLN A 90 -15.05 -15.27 -9.73
N VAL A 91 -15.41 -14.01 -9.87
CA VAL A 91 -16.73 -13.47 -9.59
C VAL A 91 -17.41 -13.12 -10.91
N ALA A 92 -18.61 -13.67 -11.15
CA ALA A 92 -19.39 -13.32 -12.34
C ALA A 92 -19.91 -11.88 -12.20
N LEU A 93 -19.44 -10.98 -13.05
CA LEU A 93 -19.92 -9.61 -13.19
C LEU A 93 -20.75 -9.47 -14.48
N PRO A 94 -21.68 -8.50 -14.54
CA PRO A 94 -22.61 -8.36 -15.67
C PRO A 94 -21.94 -7.92 -16.98
N ASP A 95 -20.79 -7.28 -16.89
CA ASP A 95 -20.02 -6.80 -18.05
C ASP A 95 -18.55 -7.18 -17.87
N PRO A 96 -17.92 -7.88 -18.85
CA PRO A 96 -16.50 -8.21 -18.81
C PRO A 96 -15.56 -7.00 -18.69
N GLY A 97 -15.95 -5.84 -19.19
CA GLY A 97 -15.16 -4.60 -19.07
C GLY A 97 -15.03 -4.08 -17.64
N LEU A 98 -15.84 -4.58 -16.71
CA LEU A 98 -15.74 -4.22 -15.30
C LEU A 98 -14.45 -4.72 -14.64
N TYR A 99 -13.87 -5.85 -15.08
CA TYR A 99 -12.65 -6.39 -14.50
C TYR A 99 -11.46 -5.45 -14.69
N ASP A 100 -11.29 -4.89 -15.88
CA ASP A 100 -10.25 -3.92 -16.15
C ASP A 100 -10.53 -2.59 -15.44
N ALA A 101 -11.79 -2.13 -15.43
CA ALA A 101 -12.19 -0.91 -14.73
C ALA A 101 -11.96 -1.01 -13.22
N LEU A 102 -12.22 -2.17 -12.60
CA LEU A 102 -11.93 -2.44 -11.20
C LEU A 102 -10.43 -2.37 -10.93
N TYR A 103 -9.60 -2.96 -11.79
CA TYR A 103 -8.16 -2.86 -11.64
C TYR A 103 -7.66 -1.41 -11.81
N ASP A 104 -8.14 -0.69 -12.80
CA ASP A 104 -7.72 0.69 -13.04
C ASP A 104 -8.19 1.63 -11.91
N ARG A 105 -9.34 1.36 -11.29
CA ARG A 105 -9.85 2.13 -10.16
C ARG A 105 -8.90 2.12 -8.97
N HIS A 106 -8.32 0.96 -8.59
CA HIS A 106 -7.42 0.89 -7.43
C HIS A 106 -6.13 1.70 -7.62
N MET A 107 -5.69 1.94 -8.87
CA MET A 107 -4.54 2.80 -9.16
C MET A 107 -4.89 4.29 -9.13
N SER A 108 -6.19 4.63 -9.11
CA SER A 108 -6.64 6.01 -9.06
C SER A 108 -6.37 6.63 -7.69
N PRO A 109 -5.83 7.84 -7.60
CA PRO A 109 -5.66 8.56 -6.34
C PRO A 109 -6.93 8.64 -5.48
N ALA A 110 -8.11 8.72 -6.12
CA ALA A 110 -9.39 8.80 -5.43
C ALA A 110 -9.78 7.51 -4.68
N ALA A 111 -9.12 6.38 -4.94
CA ALA A 111 -9.34 5.12 -4.24
C ALA A 111 -8.59 5.05 -2.90
N TRP A 112 -7.63 5.96 -2.66
CA TRP A 112 -6.75 5.93 -1.50
C TRP A 112 -7.01 7.12 -0.58
N ARG A 113 -6.99 6.87 0.71
CA ARG A 113 -7.13 7.90 1.74
C ARG A 113 -5.91 7.86 2.66
N PRO A 114 -5.23 9.00 2.90
CA PRO A 114 -4.17 9.04 3.88
C PRO A 114 -4.75 8.84 5.28
N TYR A 115 -3.98 8.21 6.17
CA TYR A 115 -4.33 8.21 7.58
C TYR A 115 -4.29 9.62 8.14
N PRO A 116 -5.13 9.94 9.16
CA PRO A 116 -5.34 11.32 9.61
C PRO A 116 -4.07 12.04 10.05
N ASP A 117 -3.13 11.32 10.66
CA ASP A 117 -1.87 11.84 11.17
C ASP A 117 -0.70 11.78 10.18
N ALA A 118 -0.86 11.14 9.01
CA ALA A 118 0.21 10.94 8.04
C ALA A 118 0.85 12.26 7.58
N ALA A 119 0.03 13.23 7.18
CA ALA A 119 0.53 14.52 6.71
C ALA A 119 1.27 15.31 7.80
N GLU A 120 0.79 15.27 9.04
CA GLU A 120 1.42 15.94 10.17
C GLU A 120 2.78 15.33 10.50
N VAL A 121 2.83 13.99 10.59
CA VAL A 121 4.06 13.25 10.89
C VAL A 121 5.12 13.49 9.81
N LEU A 122 4.76 13.38 8.53
CA LEU A 122 5.67 13.62 7.41
C LEU A 122 6.23 15.07 7.43
N ARG A 123 5.36 16.08 7.67
CA ARG A 123 5.81 17.48 7.78
C ARG A 123 6.71 17.68 8.99
N SER A 124 6.47 17.00 10.10
CA SER A 124 7.32 17.11 11.27
C SER A 124 8.71 16.54 11.03
N LEU A 125 8.79 15.33 10.43
CA LEU A 125 10.06 14.72 10.05
C LEU A 125 10.87 15.64 9.14
N ARG A 126 10.23 16.27 8.15
CA ARG A 126 10.90 17.20 7.26
C ARG A 126 11.41 18.45 7.98
N ARG A 127 10.65 19.02 8.92
CA ARG A 127 11.12 20.15 9.76
C ARG A 127 12.33 19.77 10.61
N ASP A 128 12.37 18.52 11.08
CA ASP A 128 13.49 18.01 11.89
C ASP A 128 14.72 17.63 11.04
N GLY A 129 14.64 17.79 9.72
CA GLY A 129 15.70 17.40 8.78
C GLY A 129 15.89 15.89 8.67
N THR A 130 14.86 15.10 9.00
CA THR A 130 14.87 13.65 8.87
C THR A 130 14.47 13.27 7.45
N ALA A 131 15.30 12.46 6.78
CA ALA A 131 15.01 11.98 5.43
C ALA A 131 13.84 10.97 5.45
N VAL A 132 12.96 11.05 4.45
CA VAL A 132 11.75 10.21 4.37
C VAL A 132 11.72 9.41 3.09
N GLY A 133 11.54 8.10 3.19
CA GLY A 133 11.34 7.23 2.04
C GLY A 133 10.09 6.39 2.14
N VAL A 134 9.59 5.94 0.98
CA VAL A 134 8.52 4.96 0.87
C VAL A 134 9.09 3.67 0.29
N VAL A 135 8.88 2.54 0.99
CA VAL A 135 9.29 1.19 0.54
C VAL A 135 8.07 0.30 0.49
N SER A 136 7.63 -0.07 -0.71
CA SER A 136 6.37 -0.80 -0.87
C SER A 136 6.48 -2.00 -1.81
N ASN A 137 5.82 -3.10 -1.43
CA ASN A 137 5.53 -4.22 -2.31
C ASN A 137 4.33 -3.87 -3.17
N ILE A 138 4.57 -3.44 -4.40
CA ILE A 138 3.53 -2.89 -5.27
C ILE A 138 3.87 -3.09 -6.75
N GLY A 139 2.87 -3.22 -7.59
CA GLY A 139 3.02 -3.41 -9.04
C GLY A 139 2.77 -2.16 -9.89
N TRP A 140 2.71 -0.96 -9.30
CA TRP A 140 2.40 0.28 -10.02
C TRP A 140 2.99 1.52 -9.32
N ASP A 141 3.04 2.68 -10.04
CA ASP A 141 3.62 3.92 -9.51
C ASP A 141 2.70 4.63 -8.52
N LEU A 142 3.14 4.75 -7.27
CA LEU A 142 2.41 5.39 -6.16
C LEU A 142 2.48 6.93 -6.19
N ARG A 143 3.44 7.52 -6.88
CA ARG A 143 3.70 8.97 -6.85
C ARG A 143 2.47 9.82 -7.22
N PRO A 144 1.59 9.40 -8.18
CA PRO A 144 0.34 10.11 -8.46
C PRO A 144 -0.61 10.21 -7.26
N VAL A 145 -0.65 9.18 -6.38
CA VAL A 145 -1.46 9.19 -5.16
C VAL A 145 -0.91 10.22 -4.20
N PHE A 146 0.39 10.21 -3.92
CA PHE A 146 1.03 11.18 -3.03
C PHE A 146 0.84 12.61 -3.52
N ARG A 147 1.01 12.87 -4.83
CA ARG A 147 0.77 14.20 -5.44
C ARG A 147 -0.66 14.67 -5.27
N ALA A 148 -1.64 13.83 -5.53
CA ALA A 148 -3.04 14.19 -5.40
C ALA A 148 -3.46 14.56 -3.97
N HIS A 149 -2.75 14.02 -2.98
CA HIS A 149 -2.96 14.32 -1.57
C HIS A 149 -1.99 15.37 -1.00
N GLY A 150 -1.13 15.98 -1.84
CA GLY A 150 -0.18 17.02 -1.43
C GLY A 150 0.92 16.52 -0.48
N LEU A 151 1.32 15.24 -0.62
CA LEU A 151 2.32 14.59 0.23
C LEU A 151 3.62 14.24 -0.52
N ASP A 152 3.65 14.34 -1.86
CA ASP A 152 4.80 13.94 -2.68
C ASP A 152 6.08 14.72 -2.31
N GLU A 153 5.96 16.03 -2.09
CA GLU A 153 7.08 16.89 -1.69
C GLU A 153 7.68 16.58 -0.30
N LEU A 154 7.00 15.73 0.47
CA LEU A 154 7.44 15.29 1.80
C LEU A 154 8.22 13.97 1.74
N ILE A 155 8.34 13.35 0.57
CA ILE A 155 9.02 12.07 0.34
C ILE A 155 10.28 12.32 -0.48
N ASP A 156 11.43 11.94 0.05
CA ASP A 156 12.72 12.10 -0.63
C ASP A 156 12.97 10.96 -1.63
N VAL A 157 12.54 9.72 -1.30
CA VAL A 157 12.77 8.55 -2.16
C VAL A 157 11.57 7.61 -2.17
N TYR A 158 11.34 6.97 -3.33
CA TYR A 158 10.42 5.85 -3.50
C TYR A 158 11.19 4.62 -3.93
N VAL A 159 10.99 3.50 -3.23
CA VAL A 159 11.58 2.20 -3.52
C VAL A 159 10.45 1.20 -3.69
N LEU A 160 10.02 1.02 -4.92
CA LEU A 160 8.87 0.21 -5.29
C LEU A 160 9.35 -1.14 -5.83
N SER A 161 8.82 -2.23 -5.31
CA SER A 161 9.28 -3.58 -5.67
C SER A 161 9.24 -3.87 -7.17
N CYS A 162 8.24 -3.36 -7.89
CA CYS A 162 8.14 -3.52 -9.34
C CYS A 162 9.21 -2.79 -10.15
N GLU A 163 9.83 -1.72 -9.58
CA GLU A 163 10.93 -0.99 -10.22
C GLU A 163 12.28 -1.69 -10.00
N HIS A 164 12.40 -2.49 -8.92
CA HIS A 164 13.64 -3.15 -8.53
C HIS A 164 13.64 -4.66 -8.78
N GLY A 165 12.50 -5.27 -9.10
CA GLY A 165 12.36 -6.72 -9.25
C GLY A 165 12.57 -7.51 -7.94
N VAL A 166 12.64 -6.81 -6.80
CA VAL A 166 12.88 -7.34 -5.45
C VAL A 166 11.81 -6.80 -4.52
N ARG A 167 11.32 -7.61 -3.60
CA ARG A 167 10.24 -7.23 -2.68
C ARG A 167 10.62 -7.49 -1.22
N LYS A 168 10.00 -6.77 -0.31
CA LYS A 168 10.05 -7.07 1.14
C LYS A 168 9.56 -8.51 1.38
N PRO A 169 10.18 -9.31 2.26
CA PRO A 169 11.18 -8.93 3.24
C PRO A 169 12.65 -9.02 2.77
N ASP A 170 12.94 -9.10 1.47
CA ASP A 170 14.32 -9.19 1.00
C ASP A 170 15.14 -7.98 1.49
N PRO A 171 16.28 -8.22 2.19
CA PRO A 171 17.11 -7.16 2.72
C PRO A 171 17.74 -6.27 1.65
N GLY A 172 17.80 -6.71 0.39
CA GLY A 172 18.30 -5.92 -0.73
C GLY A 172 17.47 -4.65 -0.96
N LEU A 173 16.14 -4.75 -0.86
CA LEU A 173 15.25 -3.60 -1.06
C LEU A 173 15.47 -2.52 0.02
N PHE A 174 15.65 -2.93 1.28
CA PHE A 174 15.92 -1.99 2.38
C PHE A 174 17.31 -1.37 2.31
N ARG A 175 18.34 -2.13 1.88
CA ARG A 175 19.69 -1.56 1.61
C ARG A 175 19.64 -0.50 0.53
N THR A 176 18.90 -0.76 -0.55
CA THR A 176 18.67 0.23 -1.61
C THR A 176 18.03 1.50 -1.05
N ALA A 177 16.98 1.35 -0.23
CA ALA A 177 16.28 2.48 0.37
C ALA A 177 17.20 3.31 1.29
N CYS A 178 17.94 2.67 2.17
CA CYS A 178 18.91 3.37 3.05
C CYS A 178 19.99 4.08 2.25
N SER A 179 20.50 3.45 1.19
CA SER A 179 21.50 4.06 0.29
C SER A 179 20.98 5.30 -0.40
N LEU A 180 19.77 5.23 -0.94
CA LEU A 180 19.11 6.37 -1.61
C LEU A 180 18.79 7.52 -0.63
N LEU A 181 18.45 7.20 0.62
CA LEU A 181 18.28 8.20 1.68
C LEU A 181 19.61 8.80 2.15
N GLY A 182 20.76 8.21 1.81
CA GLY A 182 22.07 8.63 2.32
C GLY A 182 22.25 8.38 3.83
N CYS A 183 21.54 7.39 4.39
CA CYS A 183 21.55 7.08 5.83
C CYS A 183 22.13 5.68 6.07
N ALA A 184 22.92 5.53 7.15
CA ALA A 184 23.30 4.20 7.61
C ALA A 184 22.06 3.46 8.15
N PRO A 185 21.90 2.14 7.89
CA PRO A 185 20.72 1.40 8.33
C PRO A 185 20.42 1.55 9.83
N ALA A 186 21.44 1.58 10.67
CA ALA A 186 21.30 1.78 12.11
C ALA A 186 20.74 3.17 12.51
N GLU A 187 20.65 4.12 11.59
CA GLU A 187 20.08 5.45 11.78
C GLU A 187 18.67 5.58 11.16
N VAL A 188 18.14 4.46 10.62
CA VAL A 188 16.86 4.41 9.91
C VAL A 188 15.84 3.60 10.69
N VAL A 189 14.61 4.12 10.74
CA VAL A 189 13.44 3.40 11.25
C VAL A 189 12.57 2.99 10.08
N MET A 190 12.21 1.71 9.97
CA MET A 190 11.15 1.22 9.10
C MET A 190 9.82 1.23 9.85
N VAL A 191 8.82 1.82 9.26
CA VAL A 191 7.44 1.85 9.77
C VAL A 191 6.54 1.13 8.79
N GLY A 192 5.84 0.11 9.25
CA GLY A 192 4.92 -0.67 8.41
C GLY A 192 3.81 -1.32 9.22
N ASP A 193 2.91 -2.02 8.56
CA ASP A 193 1.81 -2.78 9.16
C ASP A 193 1.97 -4.30 8.98
N ASP A 194 2.76 -4.73 8.00
CA ASP A 194 3.03 -6.15 7.74
C ASP A 194 4.25 -6.64 8.55
N ARG A 195 3.96 -7.40 9.62
CA ARG A 195 4.98 -7.94 10.52
C ARG A 195 5.95 -8.96 9.87
N HIS A 196 5.63 -9.45 8.68
CA HIS A 196 6.54 -10.32 7.92
C HIS A 196 7.36 -9.50 6.90
N ALA A 197 6.68 -8.73 6.06
CA ALA A 197 7.35 -7.98 5.00
C ALA A 197 8.24 -6.86 5.55
N ASP A 198 7.71 -6.04 6.47
CA ASP A 198 8.42 -4.86 6.97
C ASP A 198 9.49 -5.21 8.00
N ALA A 199 9.31 -6.32 8.74
CA ALA A 199 10.34 -6.82 9.67
C ALA A 199 11.67 -7.18 8.97
N GLY A 200 11.67 -7.40 7.66
CA GLY A 200 12.88 -7.64 6.88
C GLY A 200 13.93 -6.53 6.99
N ALA A 201 13.51 -5.30 7.32
CA ALA A 201 14.40 -4.17 7.55
C ALA A 201 15.37 -4.38 8.73
N ALA A 202 14.98 -5.17 9.73
CA ALA A 202 15.86 -5.52 10.85
C ALA A 202 17.10 -6.31 10.40
N ALA A 203 17.00 -7.10 9.33
CA ALA A 203 18.12 -7.87 8.80
C ALA A 203 19.26 -7.00 8.23
N VAL A 204 19.00 -5.73 7.95
CA VAL A 204 20.03 -4.77 7.52
C VAL A 204 20.45 -3.82 8.65
N GLY A 205 19.81 -3.89 9.83
CA GLY A 205 20.13 -3.12 11.02
C GLY A 205 19.25 -1.91 11.25
N CYS A 206 18.12 -1.76 10.52
CA CYS A 206 17.14 -0.74 10.81
C CYS A 206 16.34 -1.08 12.09
N ASP A 207 15.92 -0.05 12.84
CA ASP A 207 14.84 -0.19 13.80
C ASP A 207 13.51 -0.40 13.07
N VAL A 208 12.59 -1.20 13.64
CA VAL A 208 11.30 -1.49 12.99
C VAL A 208 10.17 -1.20 13.97
N ARG A 209 9.23 -0.39 13.53
CA ARG A 209 8.02 -0.03 14.30
C ARG A 209 6.78 -0.37 13.50
N PHE A 210 5.77 -0.87 14.19
CA PHE A 210 4.54 -1.31 13.55
C PHE A 210 3.35 -0.44 13.93
N VAL A 211 2.49 -0.21 12.95
CA VAL A 211 1.13 0.31 13.12
C VAL A 211 0.13 -0.80 12.86
N ASP A 212 -1.08 -0.64 13.38
CA ASP A 212 -2.15 -1.59 13.10
C ASP A 212 -2.82 -1.30 11.75
N HIS A 213 -3.13 -2.37 11.01
CA HIS A 213 -3.85 -2.30 9.74
C HIS A 213 -5.35 -2.14 9.97
N LEU A 214 -5.78 -0.95 10.38
CA LEU A 214 -7.17 -0.62 10.71
C LEU A 214 -7.80 0.32 9.67
N PRO A 215 -9.14 0.42 9.63
CA PRO A 215 -9.82 1.49 8.91
C PRO A 215 -9.30 2.87 9.34
N VAL A 216 -9.34 3.84 8.41
CA VAL A 216 -8.84 5.21 8.67
C VAL A 216 -9.49 5.84 9.90
N THR A 217 -10.78 5.57 10.14
CA THR A 217 -11.53 6.09 11.28
C THR A 217 -11.16 5.46 12.62
N GLU A 218 -10.51 4.29 12.60
CA GLU A 218 -10.14 3.53 13.79
C GLU A 218 -8.65 3.70 14.17
N ARG A 219 -7.87 4.41 13.33
CA ARG A 219 -6.46 4.73 13.59
C ARG A 219 -6.17 6.22 13.36
N PRO A 220 -6.65 7.10 14.23
CA PRO A 220 -6.49 8.55 14.04
C PRO A 220 -5.08 9.08 14.30
N ASP A 221 -4.24 8.36 15.07
CA ASP A 221 -2.95 8.83 15.59
C ASP A 221 -1.85 7.74 15.67
N GLY A 222 -2.01 6.66 14.91
CA GLY A 222 -1.11 5.50 14.96
C GLY A 222 0.35 5.80 14.62
N LEU A 223 0.62 6.70 13.68
CA LEU A 223 1.97 7.11 13.31
C LEU A 223 2.58 8.05 14.37
N ARG A 224 1.77 8.97 14.91
CA ARG A 224 2.20 9.90 15.96
C ARG A 224 2.61 9.15 17.22
N ALA A 225 1.87 8.11 17.60
CA ALA A 225 2.15 7.28 18.76
C ALA A 225 3.51 6.56 18.70
N LEU A 226 4.11 6.44 17.52
CA LEU A 226 5.43 5.82 17.36
C LEU A 226 6.59 6.70 17.81
N GLY A 227 6.38 8.00 18.08
CA GLY A 227 7.44 8.88 18.56
C GLY A 227 8.62 9.01 17.58
N LEU A 228 8.33 9.14 16.28
CA LEU A 228 9.34 9.22 15.22
C LEU A 228 10.08 10.56 15.20
N THR A 229 9.45 11.61 15.72
CA THR A 229 10.00 12.96 15.80
C THR A 229 10.66 13.16 17.16
N GLY A 230 11.93 13.54 17.17
CA GLY A 230 12.62 13.92 18.41
C GLY A 230 12.03 15.22 18.94
N HIS A 231 11.36 15.17 20.09
CA HIS A 231 11.17 16.38 20.87
C HIS A 231 12.58 16.79 21.34
N GLY A 232 13.16 17.79 20.68
CA GLY A 232 14.28 18.48 21.22
C GLY A 232 13.81 19.14 22.54
N GLY A 233 14.19 18.53 23.68
CA GLY A 233 14.14 19.20 24.95
C GLY A 233 15.22 20.26 25.03
#